data_d7958ea84e4be2aec369257f506aee72
#
_entry.id   d7958ea84e4be2aec369257f506aee72
#
_cell.length_a   1.000
_cell.length_b   1.000
_cell.length_c   1.000
_cell.angle_alpha   90.00
_cell.angle_beta   90.00
_cell.angle_gamma   90.00
#
_symmetry.space_group_name_H-M   'P 1'
#
loop_
_entity.id
_entity.type
_entity.pdbx_description
1 polymer ?
#
loop_
_entity_poly.entity_id
_entity_poly.type
_entity_poly.pdbx_seq_one_letter_code
_entity_poly.pdbx_strand_id
1 'polypeptide(L)'
;MSDELRIHAAFKAGDRETIESAAGGEFPNCRAPFMSSPCLEYAIYHSPLAFIEALLALGADPNYESETGSPSLIAALSTDREDKLQILDLLLSAGADANQRGLNDWTPLHYAAARDDAASIELLVSRGADLTARTRIDDLTTPLEEAEGLGRPAAVKALKQALRQE
;
A
#
# COMPACT_ATOMS: atom_id res chain seq x y z
N MET A 1 23.57 21.10 2.39
CA MET A 1 22.53 20.06 2.50
C MET A 1 22.73 19.17 1.29
N SER A 2 22.85 17.85 1.45
CA SER A 2 23.01 16.95 0.31
C SER A 2 21.74 16.97 -0.56
N ASP A 3 21.86 16.62 -1.85
CA ASP A 3 20.70 16.57 -2.75
C ASP A 3 19.66 15.56 -2.26
N GLU A 4 20.11 14.45 -1.70
CA GLU A 4 19.22 13.44 -1.07
C GLU A 4 18.35 14.03 0.04
N LEU A 5 18.94 14.78 0.98
CA LEU A 5 18.19 15.44 2.05
C LEU A 5 17.21 16.49 1.51
N ARG A 6 17.56 17.19 0.44
CA ARG A 6 16.68 18.15 -0.23
C ARG A 6 15.46 17.44 -0.84
N ILE A 7 15.67 16.32 -1.54
CA ILE A 7 14.59 15.55 -2.15
C ILE A 7 13.68 14.93 -1.10
N HIS A 8 14.25 14.34 -0.03
CA HIS A 8 13.44 13.84 1.08
C HIS A 8 12.56 14.94 1.72
N ALA A 9 13.12 16.13 1.91
CA ALA A 9 12.35 17.29 2.42
C ALA A 9 11.24 17.71 1.45
N ALA A 10 11.48 17.67 0.14
CA ALA A 10 10.48 17.95 -0.88
C ALA A 10 9.31 16.95 -0.83
N PHE A 11 9.57 15.65 -0.68
CA PHE A 11 8.51 14.66 -0.48
C PHE A 11 7.70 14.93 0.78
N LYS A 12 8.35 15.24 1.90
CA LYS A 12 7.66 15.59 3.15
C LYS A 12 6.80 16.84 3.05
N ALA A 13 7.23 17.80 2.24
CA ALA A 13 6.50 19.05 2.00
C ALA A 13 5.41 18.92 0.92
N GLY A 14 5.44 17.85 0.09
CA GLY A 14 4.63 17.75 -1.11
C GLY A 14 5.05 18.74 -2.21
N ASP A 15 6.34 19.11 -2.24
CA ASP A 15 6.92 20.03 -3.22
C ASP A 15 7.14 19.31 -4.56
N ARG A 16 6.07 19.35 -5.36
CA ARG A 16 6.02 18.72 -6.68
C ARG A 16 7.12 19.24 -7.61
N GLU A 17 7.33 20.55 -7.65
CA GLU A 17 8.25 21.18 -8.61
C GLU A 17 9.69 20.68 -8.41
N THR A 18 10.12 20.63 -7.16
CA THR A 18 11.44 20.10 -6.80
C THR A 18 11.58 18.63 -7.17
N ILE A 19 10.56 17.79 -6.92
CA ILE A 19 10.59 16.35 -7.20
C ILE A 19 10.57 16.10 -8.71
N GLU A 20 9.67 16.74 -9.45
CA GLU A 20 9.53 16.63 -10.90
C GLU A 20 10.82 17.04 -11.63
N SER A 21 11.43 18.16 -11.20
CA SER A 21 12.71 18.64 -11.73
C SER A 21 13.86 17.66 -11.50
N ALA A 22 13.89 16.98 -10.34
CA ALA A 22 14.92 16.00 -10.00
C ALA A 22 14.70 14.63 -10.65
N ALA A 23 13.44 14.27 -10.91
CA ALA A 23 13.03 12.97 -11.51
C ALA A 23 13.29 12.92 -13.02
N GLY A 24 13.42 14.06 -13.68
CA GLY A 24 13.49 14.10 -15.14
C GLY A 24 12.14 13.76 -15.80
N GLY A 25 12.14 13.35 -17.06
CA GLY A 25 10.94 13.23 -17.88
C GLY A 25 10.01 12.05 -17.58
N GLU A 26 10.28 11.24 -16.55
CA GLU A 26 9.48 10.05 -16.23
C GLU A 26 8.47 10.26 -15.09
N PHE A 27 8.40 11.47 -14.54
CA PHE A 27 7.42 11.78 -13.48
C PHE A 27 5.97 11.66 -14.00
N PRO A 28 5.01 11.07 -13.25
CA PRO A 28 5.11 10.60 -11.85
C PRO A 28 5.56 9.14 -11.66
N ASN A 29 5.76 8.37 -12.75
CA ASN A 29 6.11 6.94 -12.71
C ASN A 29 7.62 6.67 -12.62
N CYS A 30 8.37 7.69 -12.22
CA CYS A 30 9.80 7.59 -11.98
C CYS A 30 10.13 6.83 -10.69
N ARG A 31 11.40 6.46 -10.54
CA ARG A 31 11.96 6.16 -9.22
C ARG A 31 12.21 7.48 -8.48
N ALA A 32 11.96 7.48 -7.18
CA ALA A 32 12.27 8.65 -6.35
C ALA A 32 13.78 8.95 -6.47
N PRO A 33 14.17 10.18 -6.81
CA PRO A 33 15.56 10.53 -7.03
C PRO A 33 16.43 10.16 -5.82
N PHE A 34 17.55 9.50 -6.07
CA PHE A 34 18.47 8.92 -5.08
C PHE A 34 17.92 7.76 -4.25
N MET A 35 16.72 7.26 -4.59
CA MET A 35 16.07 6.13 -3.92
C MET A 35 15.78 5.02 -4.93
N SER A 36 15.73 3.78 -4.47
CA SER A 36 15.39 2.64 -5.35
C SER A 36 13.88 2.45 -5.52
N SER A 37 13.08 3.14 -4.71
CA SER A 37 11.62 3.02 -4.69
C SER A 37 10.95 3.88 -5.76
N PRO A 38 9.80 3.43 -6.32
CA PRO A 38 8.93 4.28 -7.11
C PRO A 38 8.51 5.56 -6.36
N CYS A 39 8.29 6.66 -7.10
CA CYS A 39 7.88 7.93 -6.52
C CYS A 39 6.61 7.81 -5.66
N LEU A 40 5.64 7.02 -6.12
CA LEU A 40 4.40 6.78 -5.37
C LEU A 40 4.66 6.01 -4.07
N GLU A 41 5.49 4.95 -4.10
CA GLU A 41 5.85 4.21 -2.89
C GLU A 41 6.50 5.14 -1.85
N TYR A 42 7.48 5.94 -2.28
CA TYR A 42 8.16 6.86 -1.39
C TYR A 42 7.20 7.91 -0.81
N ALA A 43 6.25 8.40 -1.62
CA ALA A 43 5.23 9.33 -1.18
C ALA A 43 4.28 8.72 -0.13
N ILE A 44 3.89 7.46 -0.28
CA ILE A 44 3.04 6.74 0.69
C ILE A 44 3.68 6.76 2.10
N TYR A 45 5.00 6.59 2.18
CA TYR A 45 5.70 6.60 3.47
C TYR A 45 5.93 8.00 4.04
N HIS A 46 6.13 9.01 3.19
CA HIS A 46 6.74 10.27 3.63
C HIS A 46 5.96 11.53 3.33
N SER A 47 5.01 11.51 2.40
CA SER A 47 4.33 12.72 1.91
C SER A 47 2.95 12.93 2.54
N PRO A 48 2.43 14.17 2.54
CA PRO A 48 1.04 14.44 2.86
C PRO A 48 0.08 13.71 1.91
N LEU A 49 -1.13 13.37 2.38
CA LEU A 49 -2.18 12.73 1.58
C LEU A 49 -2.46 13.48 0.27
N ALA A 50 -2.54 14.82 0.32
CA ALA A 50 -2.77 15.66 -0.85
C ALA A 50 -1.71 15.49 -1.95
N PHE A 51 -0.46 15.16 -1.59
CA PHE A 51 0.59 14.90 -2.58
C PHE A 51 0.43 13.51 -3.22
N ILE A 52 0.04 12.50 -2.45
CA ILE A 52 -0.29 11.15 -2.97
C ILE A 52 -1.46 11.26 -3.96
N GLU A 53 -2.51 12.02 -3.60
CA GLU A 53 -3.65 12.31 -4.46
C GLU A 53 -3.21 13.01 -5.77
N ALA A 54 -2.34 14.01 -5.67
CA ALA A 54 -1.79 14.71 -6.83
C ALA A 54 -0.98 13.77 -7.76
N LEU A 55 -0.16 12.87 -7.20
CA LEU A 55 0.58 11.89 -8.00
C LEU A 55 -0.35 10.95 -8.76
N LEU A 56 -1.38 10.43 -8.11
CA LEU A 56 -2.38 9.55 -8.73
C LEU A 56 -3.18 10.29 -9.80
N ALA A 57 -3.58 11.55 -9.56
CA ALA A 57 -4.24 12.40 -10.55
C ALA A 57 -3.37 12.70 -11.78
N LEU A 58 -2.05 12.67 -11.64
CA LEU A 58 -1.09 12.81 -12.73
C LEU A 58 -0.83 11.49 -13.47
N GLY A 59 -1.44 10.39 -13.05
CA GLY A 59 -1.28 9.09 -13.66
C GLY A 59 -0.16 8.24 -13.06
N ALA A 60 0.18 8.44 -11.79
CA ALA A 60 1.03 7.50 -11.08
C ALA A 60 0.36 6.12 -11.06
N ASP A 61 1.11 5.09 -11.43
CA ASP A 61 0.61 3.71 -11.44
C ASP A 61 0.48 3.17 -10.01
N PRO A 62 -0.74 2.89 -9.52
CA PRO A 62 -0.90 2.31 -8.19
C PRO A 62 -0.50 0.83 -8.12
N ASN A 63 -0.29 0.18 -9.27
CA ASN A 63 0.10 -1.22 -9.39
C ASN A 63 1.59 -1.39 -9.77
N TYR A 64 2.42 -0.38 -9.45
CA TYR A 64 3.85 -0.43 -9.74
C TYR A 64 4.51 -1.70 -9.23
N GLU A 65 5.52 -2.17 -9.93
CA GLU A 65 6.39 -3.23 -9.45
C GLU A 65 7.42 -2.67 -8.45
N SER A 66 7.40 -3.18 -7.23
CA SER A 66 8.34 -2.79 -6.17
C SER A 66 9.45 -3.83 -6.03
N GLU A 67 10.71 -3.40 -6.08
CA GLU A 67 11.87 -4.27 -5.81
C GLU A 67 11.90 -4.76 -4.36
N THR A 68 11.25 -4.01 -3.45
CA THR A 68 11.13 -4.38 -2.04
C THR A 68 9.99 -5.37 -1.78
N GLY A 69 9.19 -5.67 -2.80
CA GLY A 69 7.99 -6.51 -2.68
C GLY A 69 6.83 -5.82 -1.95
N SER A 70 6.79 -4.49 -1.98
CA SER A 70 5.75 -3.68 -1.34
C SER A 70 4.93 -2.90 -2.37
N PRO A 71 3.98 -3.54 -3.10
CA PRO A 71 3.01 -2.82 -3.91
C PRO A 71 2.27 -1.76 -3.09
N SER A 72 1.63 -0.80 -3.75
CA SER A 72 1.10 0.41 -3.11
C SER A 72 0.22 0.16 -1.90
N LEU A 73 -0.71 -0.81 -1.99
CA LEU A 73 -1.60 -1.15 -0.87
C LEU A 73 -0.82 -1.78 0.30
N ILE A 74 0.18 -2.61 0.01
CA ILE A 74 1.03 -3.22 1.04
C ILE A 74 1.91 -2.16 1.69
N ALA A 75 2.47 -1.24 0.90
CA ALA A 75 3.22 -0.10 1.42
C ALA A 75 2.35 0.72 2.38
N ALA A 76 1.11 1.07 2.00
CA ALA A 76 0.18 1.79 2.86
C ALA A 76 -0.17 1.02 4.15
N LEU A 77 -0.45 -0.29 4.04
CA LEU A 77 -0.71 -1.16 5.19
C LEU A 77 0.49 -1.31 6.14
N SER A 78 1.70 -1.12 5.64
CA SER A 78 2.93 -1.20 6.43
C SER A 78 3.22 0.06 7.23
N THR A 79 2.49 1.14 7.00
CA THR A 79 2.64 2.38 7.76
C THR A 79 1.78 2.39 9.03
N ASP A 80 2.20 3.19 10.02
CA ASP A 80 1.40 3.50 11.22
C ASP A 80 0.77 4.91 11.13
N ARG A 81 0.51 5.38 9.89
CA ARG A 81 -0.09 6.69 9.64
C ARG A 81 -1.55 6.75 10.10
N GLU A 82 -1.97 7.87 10.65
CA GLU A 82 -3.36 8.10 11.05
C GLU A 82 -4.32 8.17 9.83
N ASP A 83 -3.80 8.63 8.67
CA ASP A 83 -4.55 8.73 7.42
C ASP A 83 -4.43 7.47 6.54
N LYS A 84 -3.94 6.35 7.07
CA LYS A 84 -3.74 5.09 6.34
C LYS A 84 -4.98 4.62 5.58
N LEU A 85 -6.16 4.63 6.21
CA LEU A 85 -7.41 4.22 5.56
C LEU A 85 -7.77 5.13 4.38
N GLN A 86 -7.50 6.44 4.50
CA GLN A 86 -7.73 7.38 3.41
C GLN A 86 -6.77 7.12 2.24
N ILE A 87 -5.49 6.79 2.54
CA ILE A 87 -4.52 6.40 1.52
C ILE A 87 -4.96 5.11 0.81
N LEU A 88 -5.39 4.09 1.55
CA LEU A 88 -5.88 2.84 0.98
C LEU A 88 -7.09 3.06 0.07
N ASP A 89 -8.06 3.85 0.54
CA ASP A 89 -9.27 4.18 -0.24
C ASP A 89 -8.93 4.96 -1.52
N LEU A 90 -7.99 5.89 -1.43
CA LEU A 90 -7.50 6.66 -2.54
C LEU A 90 -6.80 5.77 -3.60
N LEU A 91 -5.90 4.86 -3.16
CA LEU A 91 -5.21 3.93 -4.04
C LEU A 91 -6.18 2.98 -4.75
N LEU A 92 -7.14 2.40 -4.00
CA LEU A 92 -8.17 1.52 -4.54
C LEU A 92 -9.08 2.26 -5.54
N SER A 93 -9.41 3.52 -5.26
CA SER A 93 -10.18 4.37 -6.17
C SER A 93 -9.41 4.74 -7.43
N ALA A 94 -8.09 4.78 -7.36
CA ALA A 94 -7.19 4.98 -8.51
C ALA A 94 -6.90 3.69 -9.30
N GLY A 95 -7.49 2.55 -8.92
CA GLY A 95 -7.36 1.28 -9.62
C GLY A 95 -6.25 0.36 -9.09
N ALA A 96 -5.83 0.52 -7.84
CA ALA A 96 -4.96 -0.46 -7.20
C ALA A 96 -5.64 -1.83 -7.13
N ASP A 97 -4.93 -2.87 -7.52
CA ASP A 97 -5.42 -4.25 -7.42
C ASP A 97 -5.41 -4.73 -5.97
N ALA A 98 -6.62 -4.92 -5.40
CA ALA A 98 -6.82 -5.41 -4.04
C ALA A 98 -6.17 -6.78 -3.77
N ASN A 99 -5.77 -7.50 -4.83
CA ASN A 99 -5.19 -8.83 -4.77
C ASN A 99 -3.72 -8.88 -5.24
N GLN A 100 -3.10 -7.72 -5.55
CA GLN A 100 -1.70 -7.68 -5.96
C GLN A 100 -0.79 -8.22 -4.85
N ARG A 101 -0.01 -9.25 -5.20
CA ARG A 101 0.84 -9.93 -4.24
C ARG A 101 2.15 -9.19 -4.01
N GLY A 102 2.60 -9.17 -2.77
CA GLY A 102 3.90 -8.63 -2.39
C GLY A 102 4.87 -9.70 -1.91
N LEU A 103 5.76 -9.30 -1.02
CA LEU A 103 6.74 -10.19 -0.40
C LEU A 103 6.04 -11.40 0.26
N ASN A 104 6.67 -12.56 0.21
CA ASN A 104 6.12 -13.83 0.72
C ASN A 104 4.79 -14.24 0.07
N ASP A 105 4.50 -13.71 -1.12
CA ASP A 105 3.28 -14.00 -1.86
C ASP A 105 1.97 -13.58 -1.12
N TRP A 106 2.10 -12.66 -0.16
CA TRP A 106 0.98 -12.14 0.60
C TRP A 106 0.15 -11.14 -0.22
N THR A 107 -1.17 -11.26 -0.14
CA THR A 107 -2.08 -10.22 -0.62
C THR A 107 -2.22 -9.11 0.41
N PRO A 108 -2.74 -7.91 0.05
CA PRO A 108 -3.07 -6.87 1.01
C PRO A 108 -3.93 -7.35 2.18
N LEU A 109 -4.84 -8.32 1.92
CA LEU A 109 -5.69 -8.88 2.96
C LEU A 109 -4.93 -9.71 3.99
N HIS A 110 -3.88 -10.45 3.59
CA HIS A 110 -2.98 -11.13 4.53
C HIS A 110 -2.24 -10.12 5.42
N TYR A 111 -1.74 -9.02 4.84
CA TYR A 111 -1.07 -7.96 5.60
C TYR A 111 -1.99 -7.31 6.63
N ALA A 112 -3.22 -6.95 6.24
CA ALA A 112 -4.20 -6.39 7.15
C ALA A 112 -4.58 -7.38 8.27
N ALA A 113 -4.72 -8.66 7.93
CA ALA A 113 -5.01 -9.74 8.87
C ALA A 113 -3.89 -9.92 9.91
N ALA A 114 -2.63 -9.98 9.48
CA ALA A 114 -1.47 -10.12 10.38
C ALA A 114 -1.30 -8.91 11.32
N ARG A 115 -1.75 -7.72 10.93
CA ARG A 115 -1.70 -6.50 11.74
C ARG A 115 -2.92 -6.30 12.65
N ASP A 116 -3.87 -7.21 12.66
CA ASP A 116 -5.15 -7.13 13.40
C ASP A 116 -5.98 -5.88 13.01
N ASP A 117 -5.86 -5.46 11.74
CA ASP A 117 -6.44 -4.22 11.23
C ASP A 117 -7.83 -4.46 10.59
N ALA A 118 -8.85 -4.57 11.43
CA ALA A 118 -10.22 -4.84 11.00
C ALA A 118 -10.76 -3.79 10.02
N ALA A 119 -10.42 -2.50 10.20
CA ALA A 119 -10.90 -1.44 9.35
C ALA A 119 -10.32 -1.54 7.92
N SER A 120 -9.03 -1.84 7.80
CA SER A 120 -8.41 -2.11 6.49
C SER A 120 -8.97 -3.38 5.85
N ILE A 121 -9.27 -4.42 6.63
CA ILE A 121 -9.92 -5.65 6.12
C ILE A 121 -11.30 -5.32 5.52
N GLU A 122 -12.14 -4.60 6.24
CA GLU A 122 -13.48 -4.20 5.78
C GLU A 122 -13.41 -3.39 4.47
N LEU A 123 -12.48 -2.44 4.40
CA LEU A 123 -12.27 -1.64 3.19
C LEU A 123 -11.81 -2.52 2.01
N LEU A 124 -10.79 -3.36 2.18
CA LEU A 124 -10.27 -4.23 1.13
C LEU A 124 -11.34 -5.19 0.60
N VAL A 125 -12.11 -5.80 1.49
CA VAL A 125 -13.22 -6.71 1.12
C VAL A 125 -14.28 -5.96 0.32
N SER A 126 -14.67 -4.75 0.74
CA SER A 126 -15.63 -3.92 0.01
C SER A 126 -15.16 -3.54 -1.39
N ARG A 127 -13.87 -3.64 -1.65
CA ARG A 127 -13.22 -3.33 -2.94
C ARG A 127 -12.76 -4.60 -3.69
N GLY A 128 -13.23 -5.79 -3.33
CA GLY A 128 -13.05 -7.04 -4.06
C GLY A 128 -11.78 -7.81 -3.71
N ALA A 129 -11.24 -7.65 -2.51
CA ALA A 129 -10.17 -8.51 -2.03
C ALA A 129 -10.66 -9.95 -1.86
N ASP A 130 -9.88 -10.90 -2.36
CA ASP A 130 -10.20 -12.34 -2.30
C ASP A 130 -9.96 -12.89 -0.89
N LEU A 131 -11.06 -13.22 -0.19
CA LEU A 131 -11.05 -13.79 1.16
C LEU A 131 -10.45 -15.21 1.20
N THR A 132 -10.40 -15.89 0.06
CA THR A 132 -9.95 -17.28 -0.07
C THR A 132 -8.55 -17.41 -0.66
N ALA A 133 -7.92 -16.29 -1.04
CA ALA A 133 -6.58 -16.28 -1.60
C ALA A 133 -5.60 -17.00 -0.66
N ARG A 134 -4.86 -17.98 -1.18
CA ARG A 134 -3.81 -18.68 -0.43
C ARG A 134 -2.44 -18.14 -0.83
N THR A 135 -1.54 -18.03 0.12
CA THR A 135 -0.12 -17.86 -0.18
C THR A 135 0.38 -19.08 -0.95
N ARG A 136 1.42 -18.91 -1.76
CA ARG A 136 2.05 -20.01 -2.54
C ARG A 136 3.38 -20.45 -1.95
N ILE A 137 3.82 -19.75 -0.94
CA ILE A 137 5.06 -19.94 -0.20
C ILE A 137 4.66 -20.14 1.27
N ASP A 138 5.48 -20.82 2.03
CA ASP A 138 5.27 -21.13 3.45
C ASP A 138 4.02 -22.03 3.69
N ASP A 139 3.18 -21.66 4.64
CA ASP A 139 2.11 -22.51 5.13
C ASP A 139 0.86 -22.56 4.23
N LEU A 140 0.87 -21.92 3.07
CA LEU A 140 -0.25 -21.88 2.12
C LEU A 140 -1.56 -21.39 2.78
N THR A 141 -1.46 -20.42 3.66
CA THR A 141 -2.57 -19.91 4.47
C THR A 141 -3.48 -18.96 3.70
N THR A 142 -4.75 -18.93 4.08
CA THR A 142 -5.68 -17.83 3.76
C THR A 142 -5.50 -16.68 4.76
N PRO A 143 -6.01 -15.46 4.47
CA PRO A 143 -5.97 -14.35 5.44
C PRO A 143 -6.58 -14.70 6.79
N LEU A 144 -7.65 -15.53 6.82
CA LEU A 144 -8.28 -15.98 8.05
C LEU A 144 -7.40 -16.95 8.83
N GLU A 145 -6.84 -17.95 8.15
CA GLU A 145 -5.93 -18.93 8.76
C GLU A 145 -4.68 -18.24 9.31
N GLU A 146 -4.16 -17.23 8.61
CA GLU A 146 -3.05 -16.40 9.07
C GLU A 146 -3.42 -15.61 10.34
N ALA A 147 -4.58 -14.94 10.36
CA ALA A 147 -5.06 -14.21 11.52
C ALA A 147 -5.27 -15.13 12.75
N GLU A 148 -5.81 -16.35 12.54
CA GLU A 148 -5.99 -17.32 13.61
C GLU A 148 -4.66 -17.82 14.15
N GLY A 149 -3.71 -18.15 13.28
CA GLY A 149 -2.36 -18.60 13.66
C GLY A 149 -1.57 -17.54 14.44
N LEU A 150 -1.74 -16.28 14.09
CA LEU A 150 -1.09 -15.15 14.77
C LEU A 150 -1.87 -14.63 16.00
N GLY A 151 -3.05 -15.18 16.30
CA GLY A 151 -3.88 -14.72 17.43
C GLY A 151 -4.39 -13.29 17.27
N ARG A 152 -4.95 -12.96 16.10
CA ARG A 152 -5.45 -11.61 15.71
C ARG A 152 -6.99 -11.54 15.84
N PRO A 153 -7.55 -11.22 17.02
CA PRO A 153 -8.99 -11.40 17.27
C PRO A 153 -9.88 -10.43 16.48
N ALA A 154 -9.45 -9.20 16.23
CA ALA A 154 -10.23 -8.24 15.47
C ALA A 154 -10.27 -8.63 13.98
N ALA A 155 -9.12 -9.05 13.42
CA ALA A 155 -9.02 -9.55 12.06
C ALA A 155 -9.86 -10.83 11.87
N VAL A 156 -9.76 -11.80 12.78
CA VAL A 156 -10.56 -13.03 12.73
C VAL A 156 -12.06 -12.73 12.73
N LYS A 157 -12.49 -11.78 13.56
CA LYS A 157 -13.90 -11.37 13.62
C LYS A 157 -14.35 -10.73 12.29
N ALA A 158 -13.58 -9.79 11.76
CA ALA A 158 -13.90 -9.10 10.51
C ALA A 158 -13.95 -10.09 9.32
N LEU A 159 -12.94 -10.96 9.18
CA LEU A 159 -12.87 -11.95 8.11
C LEU A 159 -14.01 -12.99 8.18
N LYS A 160 -14.32 -13.49 9.38
CA LYS A 160 -15.47 -14.39 9.56
C LYS A 160 -16.81 -13.73 9.25
N GLN A 161 -16.93 -12.43 9.52
CA GLN A 161 -18.13 -11.68 9.16
C GLN A 161 -18.26 -11.51 7.65
N ALA A 162 -17.16 -11.16 6.96
CA ALA A 162 -17.12 -11.01 5.51
C ALA A 162 -17.50 -12.33 4.79
N LEU A 163 -16.90 -13.46 5.20
CA LEU A 163 -17.19 -14.79 4.64
C LEU A 163 -18.65 -15.25 4.79
N ARG A 164 -19.43 -14.65 5.66
CA ARG A 164 -20.87 -14.97 5.83
C ARG A 164 -21.78 -14.16 4.92
N GLN A 165 -21.23 -13.11 4.30
CA GLN A 165 -21.99 -12.18 3.46
C GLN A 165 -21.84 -12.49 1.96
N GLU A 166 -20.89 -13.34 1.59
CA GLU A 166 -20.75 -13.93 0.25
C GLU A 166 -21.77 -15.08 0.05
#